data_7e62b9db9940ee756df85faeb4c8ee11
#
_entry.id   7e62b9db9940ee756df85faeb4c8ee11
#
_cell.length_a   1.000
_cell.length_b   1.000
_cell.length_c   1.000
_cell.angle_alpha   90.00
_cell.angle_beta   90.00
_cell.angle_gamma   90.00
#
_symmetry.space_group_name_H-M   'P 1'
#
loop_
_entity.id
_entity.type
_entity.pdbx_description
1 polymer ?
#
loop_
_entity_poly.entity_id
_entity_poly.type
_entity_poly.pdbx_seq_one_letter_code
_entity_poly.pdbx_strand_id
1 'polypeptide(L)'
;MNIRFLSLADREVDDAVRWYEEQEEGLSRAFLDELDRTVRLVRIYPRLATQVEPEIYRFLFAHFPYSLIYGIDQDTIVVIAVAHQHQEPRYWADRVDTR
;
A
#
# COMPACT_ATOMS: atom_id res chain seq x y z
N MET A 1 -15.24 3.72 3.62
CA MET A 1 -15.05 3.90 2.16
C MET A 1 -14.77 2.56 1.50
N ASN A 2 -15.10 2.46 0.23
CA ASN A 2 -14.70 1.29 -0.57
C ASN A 2 -13.21 1.35 -0.83
N ILE A 3 -12.60 0.18 -1.12
CA ILE A 3 -11.20 0.12 -1.44
C ILE A 3 -10.99 -0.87 -2.58
N ARG A 4 -10.09 -0.52 -3.49
CA ARG A 4 -9.62 -1.46 -4.51
C ARG A 4 -8.13 -1.27 -4.73
N PHE A 5 -7.48 -2.34 -5.15
CA PHE A 5 -6.05 -2.33 -5.44
C PHE A 5 -5.85 -2.33 -6.95
N LEU A 6 -4.95 -1.51 -7.44
CA LEU A 6 -4.49 -1.65 -8.82
C LEU A 6 -3.76 -3.01 -8.95
N SER A 7 -3.79 -3.59 -10.14
CA SER A 7 -3.18 -4.91 -10.34
C SER A 7 -1.70 -4.95 -10.00
N LEU A 8 -0.97 -3.86 -10.26
CA LEU A 8 0.43 -3.79 -9.89
C LEU A 8 0.64 -3.74 -8.39
N ALA A 9 -0.28 -3.11 -7.65
CA ALA A 9 -0.22 -3.12 -6.19
C ALA A 9 -0.49 -4.52 -5.64
N ASP A 10 -1.46 -5.24 -6.20
CA ASP A 10 -1.71 -6.63 -5.83
C ASP A 10 -0.48 -7.50 -6.06
N ARG A 11 0.19 -7.30 -7.18
CA ARG A 11 1.41 -8.05 -7.49
C ARG A 11 2.50 -7.77 -6.48
N GLU A 12 2.60 -6.52 -6.03
CA GLU A 12 3.58 -6.16 -5.01
C GLU A 12 3.31 -6.85 -3.68
N VAL A 13 2.03 -7.01 -3.32
CA VAL A 13 1.66 -7.78 -2.14
C VAL A 13 2.09 -9.24 -2.30
N ASP A 14 1.81 -9.84 -3.46
CA ASP A 14 2.18 -11.23 -3.73
C ASP A 14 3.69 -11.43 -3.66
N ASP A 15 4.45 -10.51 -4.22
CA ASP A 15 5.91 -10.57 -4.19
C ASP A 15 6.45 -10.46 -2.76
N ALA A 16 5.88 -9.56 -1.95
CA ALA A 16 6.29 -9.41 -0.56
C ALA A 16 5.97 -10.67 0.25
N VAL A 17 4.78 -11.24 0.05
CA VAL A 17 4.38 -12.48 0.74
C VAL A 17 5.36 -13.60 0.40
N ARG A 18 5.69 -13.74 -0.89
CA ARG A 18 6.62 -14.78 -1.33
C ARG A 18 8.00 -14.59 -0.73
N TRP A 19 8.48 -13.35 -0.69
CA TRP A 19 9.77 -13.03 -0.08
C TRP A 19 9.81 -13.43 1.39
N TYR A 20 8.77 -13.03 2.16
CA TYR A 20 8.75 -13.30 3.60
C TYR A 20 8.55 -14.78 3.92
N GLU A 21 7.83 -15.53 3.08
CA GLU A 21 7.72 -16.98 3.26
C GLU A 21 9.08 -17.66 3.15
N GLU A 22 9.97 -17.12 2.32
CA GLU A 22 11.31 -17.70 2.13
C GLU A 22 12.26 -17.32 3.27
N GLN A 23 11.97 -16.25 4.02
CA GLN A 23 12.88 -15.80 5.08
C GLN A 23 12.66 -16.52 6.38
N GLU A 24 11.43 -16.64 6.83
CA GLU A 24 11.13 -17.21 8.12
C GLU A 24 9.67 -17.60 8.19
N GLU A 25 9.40 -18.75 8.79
CA GLU A 25 8.03 -19.21 8.98
C GLU A 25 7.24 -18.19 9.80
N GLY A 26 6.05 -17.84 9.32
CA GLY A 26 5.15 -16.92 10.00
C GLY A 26 5.32 -15.46 9.59
N LEU A 27 6.41 -15.06 8.91
CA LEU A 27 6.61 -13.67 8.54
C LEU A 27 5.62 -13.21 7.48
N SER A 28 5.28 -14.05 6.51
CA SER A 28 4.29 -13.67 5.50
C SER A 28 2.93 -13.40 6.14
N ARG A 29 2.57 -14.19 7.15
CA ARG A 29 1.32 -13.98 7.87
C ARG A 29 1.34 -12.65 8.62
N ALA A 30 2.45 -12.35 9.29
CA ALA A 30 2.60 -11.09 10.02
C ALA A 30 2.50 -9.90 9.06
N PHE A 31 3.09 -10.02 7.87
CA PHE A 31 3.01 -8.96 6.85
C PHE A 31 1.55 -8.75 6.42
N LEU A 32 0.83 -9.82 6.12
CA LEU A 32 -0.58 -9.72 5.71
C LEU A 32 -1.45 -9.16 6.81
N ASP A 33 -1.19 -9.51 8.05
CA ASP A 33 -1.93 -8.95 9.18
C ASP A 33 -1.71 -7.46 9.31
N GLU A 34 -0.49 -6.99 9.09
CA GLU A 34 -0.21 -5.56 9.14
C GLU A 34 -0.83 -4.82 7.96
N LEU A 35 -0.78 -5.41 6.77
CA LEU A 35 -1.45 -4.84 5.60
C LEU A 35 -2.94 -4.67 5.89
N ASP A 36 -3.56 -5.68 6.47
CA ASP A 36 -4.98 -5.65 6.79
C ASP A 36 -5.29 -4.54 7.80
N ARG A 37 -4.48 -4.38 8.84
CA ARG A 37 -4.64 -3.29 9.80
C ARG A 37 -4.50 -1.93 9.14
N THR A 38 -3.51 -1.79 8.25
CA THR A 38 -3.26 -0.55 7.53
C THR A 38 -4.46 -0.19 6.66
N VAL A 39 -4.99 -1.17 5.94
CA VAL A 39 -6.18 -0.97 5.09
C VAL A 39 -7.36 -0.50 5.92
N ARG A 40 -7.58 -1.11 7.07
CA ARG A 40 -8.69 -0.70 7.95
C ARG A 40 -8.54 0.74 8.42
N LEU A 41 -7.33 1.13 8.84
CA LEU A 41 -7.07 2.48 9.29
C LEU A 41 -7.28 3.51 8.18
N VAL A 42 -6.80 3.20 6.99
CA VAL A 42 -6.94 4.08 5.84
C VAL A 42 -8.40 4.26 5.47
N ARG A 43 -9.20 3.19 5.57
CA ARG A 43 -10.63 3.29 5.26
C ARG A 43 -11.39 4.15 6.24
N ILE A 44 -10.95 4.19 7.51
CA ILE A 44 -11.58 5.01 8.54
C ILE A 44 -11.09 6.46 8.46
N TYR A 45 -9.78 6.64 8.26
CA TYR A 45 -9.14 7.96 8.30
C TYR A 45 -8.31 8.20 7.03
N PRO A 46 -8.96 8.30 5.88
CA PRO A 46 -8.23 8.31 4.60
C PRO A 46 -7.32 9.52 4.41
N ARG A 47 -7.52 10.61 5.14
CA ARG A 47 -6.72 11.81 4.97
C ARG A 47 -5.77 12.10 6.13
N LEU A 48 -5.60 11.16 7.06
CA LEU A 48 -4.64 11.34 8.16
C LEU A 48 -3.20 11.00 7.78
N ALA A 49 -3.02 10.21 6.73
CA ALA A 49 -1.68 9.87 6.25
C ALA A 49 -1.00 11.08 5.63
N THR A 50 0.30 10.95 5.34
CA THR A 50 1.06 12.02 4.70
C THR A 50 0.61 12.18 3.26
N GLN A 51 0.15 13.37 2.91
CA GLN A 51 -0.20 13.68 1.54
C GLN A 51 1.10 13.95 0.76
N VAL A 52 1.32 13.18 -0.30
CA VAL A 52 2.53 13.29 -1.13
C VAL A 52 2.28 14.03 -2.44
N GLU A 53 1.05 14.00 -2.92
CA GLU A 53 0.57 14.76 -4.08
C GLU A 53 -0.91 15.05 -3.86
N PRO A 54 -1.52 15.94 -4.64
CA PRO A 54 -2.96 16.18 -4.49
C PRO A 54 -3.75 14.89 -4.56
N GLU A 55 -4.51 14.61 -3.50
CA GLU A 55 -5.35 13.41 -3.32
C GLU A 55 -4.58 12.10 -3.37
N ILE A 56 -3.25 12.12 -3.15
CA ILE A 56 -2.43 10.90 -3.03
C ILE A 56 -1.70 10.93 -1.69
N TYR A 57 -1.76 9.81 -0.99
CA TYR A 57 -1.30 9.70 0.39
C TYR A 57 -0.37 8.51 0.54
N ARG A 58 0.51 8.60 1.54
CA ARG A 58 1.42 7.53 1.91
C ARG A 58 1.21 7.21 3.39
N PHE A 59 0.93 5.95 3.68
CA PHE A 59 0.80 5.45 5.03
C PHE A 59 1.89 4.42 5.30
N LEU A 60 2.79 4.73 6.25
CA LEU A 60 3.91 3.84 6.58
C LEU A 60 3.42 2.64 7.39
N PHE A 61 3.92 1.45 7.05
CA PHE A 61 3.71 0.28 7.90
C PHE A 61 4.51 0.45 9.19
N ALA A 62 4.01 -0.15 10.27
CA ALA A 62 4.66 -0.03 11.59
C ALA A 62 5.88 -0.95 11.73
N HIS A 63 5.81 -2.19 11.21
CA HIS A 63 6.82 -3.22 11.48
C HIS A 63 7.50 -3.78 10.23
N PHE A 64 7.10 -3.33 9.05
CA PHE A 64 7.68 -3.78 7.79
C PHE A 64 8.10 -2.55 6.99
N PRO A 65 9.17 -2.67 6.18
CA PRO A 65 9.70 -1.52 5.45
C PRO A 65 8.89 -1.22 4.18
N TYR A 66 7.59 -1.02 4.36
CA TYR A 66 6.67 -0.76 3.26
C TYR A 66 5.77 0.42 3.58
N SER A 67 5.20 0.99 2.54
CA SER A 67 4.17 2.02 2.62
C SER A 67 3.02 1.66 1.71
N LEU A 68 1.82 2.02 2.13
CA LEU A 68 0.66 1.98 1.27
C LEU A 68 0.54 3.34 0.59
N ILE A 69 0.60 3.34 -0.75
CA ILE A 69 0.39 4.55 -1.54
C ILE A 69 -1.01 4.45 -2.12
N TYR A 70 -1.84 5.45 -1.86
CA TYR A 70 -3.23 5.37 -2.29
C TYR A 70 -3.76 6.74 -2.68
N GLY A 71 -4.74 6.71 -3.57
CA GLY A 71 -5.50 7.89 -3.95
C GLY A 71 -6.93 7.79 -3.44
N ILE A 72 -7.62 8.91 -3.43
CA ILE A 72 -9.03 8.96 -3.08
C ILE A 72 -9.79 9.42 -4.31
N ASP A 73 -10.73 8.60 -4.76
CA ASP A 73 -11.57 8.88 -5.92
C ASP A 73 -13.02 8.74 -5.48
N GLN A 74 -13.67 9.87 -5.23
CA GLN A 74 -15.01 9.93 -4.68
C GLN A 74 -15.08 9.19 -3.34
N ASP A 75 -15.79 8.08 -3.26
CA ASP A 75 -15.92 7.29 -2.04
C ASP A 75 -15.06 6.02 -2.06
N THR A 76 -14.10 5.95 -2.98
CA THR A 76 -13.25 4.78 -3.16
C THR A 76 -11.79 5.14 -2.91
N ILE A 77 -11.13 4.32 -2.11
CA ILE A 77 -9.68 4.37 -1.95
C ILE A 77 -9.08 3.45 -3.02
N VAL A 78 -8.18 3.99 -3.83
CA VAL A 78 -7.49 3.23 -4.86
C VAL A 78 -6.06 3.03 -4.40
N VAL A 79 -5.69 1.79 -4.07
CA VAL A 79 -4.31 1.49 -3.67
C VAL A 79 -3.46 1.42 -4.93
N ILE A 80 -2.55 2.36 -5.06
CA ILE A 80 -1.69 2.53 -6.22
C ILE A 80 -0.47 1.63 -6.12
N ALA A 81 0.09 1.50 -4.91
CA ALA A 81 1.31 0.75 -4.70
C ALA A 81 1.43 0.28 -3.25
N VAL A 82 2.07 -0.88 -3.07
CA VAL A 82 2.59 -1.33 -1.78
C VAL A 82 4.10 -1.25 -1.94
N ALA A 83 4.67 -0.13 -1.51
CA ALA A 83 6.00 0.30 -1.89
C ALA A 83 7.03 -0.05 -0.81
N HIS A 84 8.07 -0.80 -1.21
CA HIS A 84 9.21 -1.03 -0.32
C HIS A 84 10.00 0.27 -0.16
N GLN A 85 10.55 0.50 1.02
CA GLN A 85 11.28 1.75 1.33
C GLN A 85 12.49 1.99 0.45
N HIS A 86 13.04 0.93 -0.18
CA HIS A 86 14.18 1.07 -1.08
C HIS A 86 13.80 1.37 -2.52
N GLN A 87 12.52 1.44 -2.82
CA GLN A 87 12.05 1.86 -4.14
C GLN A 87 12.32 3.35 -4.33
N GLU A 88 12.58 3.76 -5.57
CA GLU A 88 12.72 5.17 -5.87
C GLU A 88 11.43 5.93 -5.57
N PRO A 89 11.54 7.17 -5.06
CA PRO A 89 10.35 7.99 -4.84
C PRO A 89 9.55 8.12 -6.13
N ARG A 90 8.23 7.99 -6.02
CA ARG A 90 7.31 8.15 -7.14
C ARG A 90 7.51 7.14 -8.28
N TYR A 91 8.13 5.98 -8.00
CA TYR A 91 8.25 4.93 -9.02
C TYR A 91 6.88 4.47 -9.54
N TRP A 92 5.84 4.72 -8.77
CA TRP A 92 4.45 4.37 -9.06
C TRP A 92 3.73 5.43 -9.90
N ALA A 93 4.38 6.54 -10.24
CA ALA A 93 3.72 7.70 -10.84
C ALA A 93 3.00 7.35 -12.14
N ASP A 94 3.56 6.47 -12.97
CA ASP A 94 2.94 6.06 -14.22
C ASP A 94 1.59 5.39 -14.02
N ARG A 95 1.37 4.80 -12.85
CA ARG A 95 0.11 4.12 -12.55
C ARG A 95 -1.03 5.09 -12.34
N VAL A 96 -0.72 6.30 -11.93
CA VAL A 96 -1.71 7.36 -11.69
C VAL A 96 -2.08 8.05 -13.00
N ASP A 97 -1.10 8.27 -13.86
CA ASP A 97 -1.29 9.04 -15.09
C ASP A 97 -2.07 8.29 -16.17
N THR A 98 -2.34 7.01 -15.96
CA THR A 98 -3.08 6.18 -16.92
C THR A 98 -4.58 6.22 -16.74
N ARG A 99 -5.07 7.05 -15.84
CA ARG A 99 -6.51 7.19 -15.59
C ARG A 99 -7.24 7.87 -16.73
#